data_d0c2b0a702e40ad6f6ca214d0a17a147
#
_entry.id   d0c2b0a702e40ad6f6ca214d0a17a147
#
_cell.length_a   1.000
_cell.length_b   1.000
_cell.length_c   1.000
_cell.angle_alpha   90.00
_cell.angle_beta   90.00
_cell.angle_gamma   90.00
#
_symmetry.space_group_name_H-M   'P 1'
#
loop_
_entity.id
_entity.type
_entity.pdbx_description
1 polymer ?
#
loop_
_entity_poly.entity_id
_entity_poly.type
_entity_poly.pdbx_seq_one_letter_code
_entity_poly.pdbx_strand_id
1 'polypeptide(L)' 'MVTSFGKTLRKMRIDRGMVLKNMADLLGVSSAYLSAIELGKRAIPDSLVNTIATTFELSGQDIINLKKQAEISQPSIK' A
#
# COMPACT_ATOMS: atom_id res chain seq x y z
N MET A 1 -14.21 3.43 3.60
CA MET A 1 -14.16 2.28 2.69
C MET A 1 -12.76 2.08 2.16
N VAL A 2 -12.32 0.84 2.06
CA VAL A 2 -10.96 0.52 1.62
C VAL A 2 -10.87 0.54 0.11
N THR A 3 -9.83 1.20 -0.43
CA THR A 3 -9.58 1.23 -1.87
C THR A 3 -9.00 -0.10 -2.35
N SER A 4 -8.89 -0.26 -3.67
CA SER A 4 -8.25 -1.45 -4.24
C SER A 4 -6.81 -1.59 -3.78
N PHE A 5 -6.08 -0.48 -3.69
CA PHE A 5 -4.71 -0.50 -3.18
C PHE A 5 -4.69 -0.94 -1.71
N GLY A 6 -5.63 -0.41 -0.92
CA GLY A 6 -5.75 -0.79 0.48
C GLY A 6 -6.05 -2.28 0.65
N LYS A 7 -6.93 -2.82 -0.18
CA LYS A 7 -7.22 -4.25 -0.15
C LYS A 7 -5.99 -5.09 -0.48
N THR A 8 -5.21 -4.64 -1.46
CA THR A 8 -3.97 -5.31 -1.83
C THR A 8 -3.00 -5.37 -0.65
N LEU A 9 -2.82 -4.23 0.05
CA LEU A 9 -1.94 -4.19 1.21
C LEU A 9 -2.47 -5.06 2.35
N ARG A 10 -3.76 -5.07 2.58
CA ARG A 10 -4.36 -5.92 3.62
C ARG A 10 -4.13 -7.39 3.33
N LYS A 11 -4.29 -7.79 2.07
CA LYS A 11 -4.04 -9.18 1.68
C LYS A 11 -2.59 -9.56 1.92
N MET A 12 -1.66 -8.66 1.59
CA MET A 12 -0.25 -8.88 1.83
C MET A 12 0.02 -9.10 3.32
N ARG A 13 -0.63 -8.32 4.19
CA ARG A 13 -0.49 -8.49 5.63
C ARG A 13 -1.04 -9.84 6.10
N ILE A 14 -2.24 -10.19 5.63
CA ILE A 14 -2.87 -11.46 6.01
C ILE A 14 -1.96 -12.62 5.63
N ASP A 15 -1.44 -12.61 4.41
CA ASP A 15 -0.57 -13.68 3.91
C ASP A 15 0.70 -13.81 4.75
N ARG A 16 1.15 -12.72 5.38
CA ARG A 16 2.38 -12.70 6.16
C ARG A 16 2.15 -12.69 7.68
N GLY A 17 0.90 -12.79 8.11
CA GLY A 17 0.58 -12.78 9.54
C GLY A 17 0.93 -11.46 10.22
N MET A 18 0.81 -10.35 9.50
CA MET A 18 1.17 -9.03 10.01
C MET A 18 -0.06 -8.18 10.32
N VAL A 19 0.10 -7.26 11.27
CA VAL A 19 -0.92 -6.23 11.52
C VAL A 19 -0.45 -4.91 10.90
N LEU A 20 -1.36 -3.93 10.84
CA LEU A 20 -1.07 -2.64 10.21
C LEU A 20 0.19 -1.98 10.76
N LYS A 21 0.35 -1.99 12.09
CA LYS A 21 1.52 -1.36 12.72
C LYS A 21 2.82 -2.00 12.26
N ASN A 22 2.84 -3.32 12.13
CA ASN A 22 4.04 -4.02 11.66
C ASN A 22 4.42 -3.56 10.26
N MET A 23 3.43 -3.49 9.36
CA MET A 23 3.69 -3.05 8.00
C MET A 23 4.17 -1.60 7.96
N ALA A 24 3.51 -0.72 8.73
CA ALA A 24 3.91 0.69 8.79
C ALA A 24 5.35 0.83 9.27
N ASP A 25 5.72 0.08 10.31
CA ASP A 25 7.08 0.11 10.84
C ASP A 25 8.10 -0.31 9.77
N LEU A 26 7.79 -1.38 9.03
CA LEU A 26 8.68 -1.86 7.97
C LEU A 26 8.83 -0.84 6.85
N LEU A 27 7.76 -0.10 6.56
CA LEU A 27 7.77 0.89 5.48
C LEU A 27 8.31 2.25 5.95
N GLY A 28 8.55 2.40 7.25
CA GLY A 28 9.07 3.66 7.77
C GLY A 28 8.06 4.78 7.85
N VAL A 29 6.77 4.43 7.99
CA VAL A 29 5.69 5.41 8.08
C VAL A 29 4.85 5.15 9.33
N SER A 30 3.99 6.11 9.69
CA SER A 30 3.08 5.90 10.81
C SER A 30 1.90 5.04 10.41
N SER A 31 1.30 4.36 11.39
CA SER A 31 0.09 3.58 11.16
C SER A 31 -1.04 4.46 10.64
N ALA A 32 -1.16 5.68 11.18
CA ALA A 32 -2.19 6.61 10.75
C ALA A 32 -2.01 7.01 9.28
N TYR A 33 -0.76 7.26 8.86
CA TYR A 33 -0.47 7.59 7.47
C TYR A 33 -0.83 6.42 6.55
N LEU A 34 -0.39 5.22 6.90
CA LEU A 34 -0.65 4.04 6.08
C LEU A 34 -2.15 3.77 5.99
N SER A 35 -2.87 3.91 7.10
CA SER A 35 -4.32 3.75 7.12
C SER A 35 -4.99 4.76 6.18
N ALA A 36 -4.56 6.02 6.21
CA ALA A 36 -5.12 7.06 5.33
C ALA A 36 -4.87 6.73 3.86
N ILE A 37 -3.69 6.20 3.54
CA ILE A 37 -3.36 5.74 2.19
C ILE A 37 -4.33 4.63 1.76
N GLU A 38 -4.56 3.65 2.63
CA GLU A 38 -5.41 2.51 2.31
C GLU A 38 -6.88 2.89 2.13
N LEU A 39 -7.29 3.97 2.79
CA LEU A 39 -8.67 4.45 2.71
C LEU A 39 -8.87 5.47 1.58
N GLY A 40 -7.82 5.80 0.85
CA GLY A 40 -7.92 6.75 -0.26
C GLY A 40 -8.00 8.19 0.19
N LYS A 41 -7.64 8.50 1.43
CA LYS A 41 -7.68 9.86 1.96
C LYS A 41 -6.42 10.66 1.65
N ARG A 42 -5.35 9.97 1.26
CA ARG A 42 -4.08 10.58 0.90
C ARG A 42 -3.61 10.03 -0.42
N ALA A 43 -2.93 10.84 -1.21
CA ALA A 43 -2.34 10.39 -2.45
C ALA A 43 -1.26 9.35 -2.16
N ILE A 44 -1.11 8.39 -3.07
CA ILE A 44 -0.14 7.31 -2.94
C ILE A 44 1.13 7.71 -3.69
N PRO A 45 2.23 8.03 -2.97
CA PRO A 45 3.47 8.41 -3.66
C PRO A 45 4.13 7.23 -4.35
N ASP A 46 4.76 7.48 -5.49
CA ASP A 46 5.52 6.43 -6.19
C ASP A 46 6.60 5.85 -5.28
N SER A 47 7.21 6.69 -4.45
CA SER A 47 8.25 6.24 -3.52
C SER A 47 7.71 5.19 -2.55
N LEU A 48 6.46 5.35 -2.10
CA LEU A 48 5.86 4.37 -1.20
C LEU A 48 5.65 3.04 -1.92
N VAL A 49 5.15 3.08 -3.16
CA VAL A 49 4.95 1.87 -3.95
C VAL A 49 6.29 1.14 -4.15
N ASN A 50 7.34 1.88 -4.47
CA ASN A 50 8.67 1.29 -4.66
C ASN A 50 9.21 0.70 -3.35
N THR A 51 8.99 1.37 -2.23
CA THR A 51 9.40 0.87 -0.93
C THR A 51 8.69 -0.44 -0.59
N ILE A 52 7.39 -0.51 -0.86
CA ILE A 52 6.62 -1.74 -0.63
C ILE A 52 7.18 -2.87 -1.48
N ALA A 53 7.42 -2.61 -2.77
CA ALA A 53 7.93 -3.62 -3.69
C ALA A 53 9.28 -4.16 -3.23
N THR A 54 10.16 -3.29 -2.76
CA THR A 54 11.48 -3.68 -2.29
C THR A 54 11.42 -4.42 -0.95
N THR A 55 10.65 -3.86 -0.01
CA THR A 55 10.55 -4.41 1.34
C THR A 55 10.01 -5.83 1.34
N PHE A 56 9.00 -6.10 0.50
CA PHE A 56 8.36 -7.41 0.43
C PHE A 56 8.86 -8.26 -0.72
N GLU A 57 9.90 -7.80 -1.41
CA GLU A 57 10.56 -8.56 -2.48
C GLU A 57 9.56 -9.09 -3.51
N LEU A 58 8.71 -8.20 -4.00
CA LEU A 58 7.66 -8.58 -4.93
C LEU A 58 8.23 -8.99 -6.29
N SER A 59 7.57 -9.97 -6.93
CA SER A 59 7.91 -10.35 -8.30
C SER A 59 7.55 -9.22 -9.27
N GLY A 60 8.09 -9.29 -10.49
CA GLY A 60 7.78 -8.27 -11.50
C GLY A 60 6.28 -8.13 -11.75
N GLN A 61 5.56 -9.26 -11.78
CA GLN A 61 4.12 -9.24 -12.00
C GLN A 61 3.40 -8.57 -10.84
N ASP A 62 3.82 -8.87 -9.61
CA ASP A 62 3.23 -8.28 -8.42
C ASP A 62 3.49 -6.78 -8.35
N ILE A 63 4.68 -6.35 -8.77
CA ILE A 63 5.00 -4.92 -8.83
C ILE A 63 4.08 -4.21 -9.81
N ILE A 64 3.88 -4.80 -10.99
CA ILE A 64 2.99 -4.23 -12.02
C ILE A 64 1.58 -4.10 -11.45
N ASN A 65 1.09 -5.15 -10.81
CA ASN A 65 -0.24 -5.13 -10.20
C ASN A 65 -0.35 -4.07 -9.11
N LEU A 66 0.67 -3.97 -8.26
CA LEU A 66 0.67 -2.99 -7.18
C LEU A 66 0.61 -1.56 -7.74
N LYS A 67 1.40 -1.28 -8.77
CA LYS A 67 1.39 0.04 -9.41
C LYS A 67 0.04 0.35 -10.03
N LYS A 68 -0.58 -0.64 -10.65
CA LYS A 68 -1.91 -0.47 -11.22
C LYS A 68 -2.94 -0.16 -10.14
N GLN A 69 -2.90 -0.90 -9.03
CA GLN A 69 -3.82 -0.66 -7.92
C GLN A 69 -3.62 0.73 -7.32
N ALA A 70 -2.36 1.17 -7.21
CA ALA A 70 -2.08 2.51 -6.71
C ALA A 70 -2.67 3.58 -7.64
N GLU A 71 -2.53 3.39 -8.95
CA GLU A 71 -3.03 4.35 -9.93
C GLU A 71 -4.54 4.52 -9.84
N ILE A 72 -5.28 3.42 -9.78
CA ILE A 72 -6.74 3.48 -9.75
C ILE A 72 -7.30 3.87 -8.38
N SER A 73 -6.46 3.89 -7.35
CA SER A 73 -6.88 4.21 -5.99
C SER A 73 -6.48 5.61 -5.55
N GLN A 74 -5.91 6.42 -6.44
CA GLN A 74 -5.56 7.80 -6.09
C GLN A 74 -6.82 8.60 -5.80
N PRO A 75 -6.77 9.51 -4.81
CA PRO A 75 -7.92 10.37 -4.55
C PRO A 75 -8.25 11.24 -5.76
N SER A 76 -9.54 11.51 -5.96
CA SER A 76 -9.95 12.44 -6.99
C SER A 76 -9.49 13.84 -6.64
N ILE A 77 -9.00 14.57 -7.64
CA ILE A 77 -8.56 15.95 -7.48
C ILE A 77 -9.46 16.82 -8.34
N LYS A 78 -10.07 17.81 -7.73
CA LYS A 78 -10.93 18.75 -8.45
C LYS A 78 -10.30 20.12 -8.46
#